data_b63365e0f981fc3185f664a21a2bdd81
#
_entry.id   b63365e0f981fc3185f664a21a2bdd81
#
_cell.length_a   1.000
_cell.length_b   1.000
_cell.length_c   1.000
_cell.angle_alpha   90.00
_cell.angle_beta   90.00
_cell.angle_gamma   90.00
#
_symmetry.space_group_name_H-M   'P 1'
#
loop_
_entity.id
_entity.type
_entity.pdbx_description
1 polymer ?
#
loop_
_entity_poly.entity_id
_entity_poly.type
_entity_poly.pdbx_seq_one_letter_code
_entity_poly.pdbx_strand_id
1 'polypeptide(L)' 'MDRVKYVMEALRRKEAEEKLPVIRMEIDYELVTLQDALQANDSLEIIKTKERLGQLRIQLLEIENDEV' A
#
# COMPACT_ATOMS: atom_id res chain seq x y z
N MET A 1 -27.33 -4.28 20.44
CA MET A 1 -26.72 -4.64 19.27
C MET A 1 -26.56 -3.55 18.29
N ASP A 2 -25.45 -3.47 17.75
CA ASP A 2 -24.97 -2.25 17.21
C ASP A 2 -24.95 -2.32 15.70
N ARG A 3 -26.04 -1.83 15.08
CA ARG A 3 -26.14 -1.73 13.63
C ARG A 3 -25.06 -0.82 13.05
N VAL A 4 -24.71 0.23 13.78
CA VAL A 4 -23.68 1.18 13.34
C VAL A 4 -22.35 0.48 13.26
N LYS A 5 -22.00 -0.32 14.26
CA LYS A 5 -20.77 -1.10 14.27
C LYS A 5 -20.70 -2.05 13.08
N TYR A 6 -21.79 -2.76 12.81
CA TYR A 6 -21.86 -3.68 11.66
C TYR A 6 -21.65 -2.94 10.32
N VAL A 7 -22.35 -1.81 10.15
CA VAL A 7 -22.23 -1.01 8.95
C VAL A 7 -20.81 -0.48 8.78
N MET A 8 -20.20 -0.01 9.86
CA MET A 8 -18.82 0.50 9.81
C MET A 8 -17.83 -0.60 9.44
N GLU A 9 -17.99 -1.79 9.96
CA GLU A 9 -17.14 -2.93 9.60
C GLU A 9 -17.30 -3.31 8.13
N ALA A 10 -18.52 -3.31 7.62
CA ALA A 10 -18.80 -3.60 6.22
C ALA A 10 -18.17 -2.54 5.29
N LEU A 11 -18.24 -1.26 5.67
CA LEU A 11 -17.62 -0.18 4.92
C LEU A 11 -16.10 -0.28 4.90
N ARG A 12 -15.49 -0.65 6.03
CA ARG A 12 -14.04 -0.86 6.11
C ARG A 12 -13.58 -1.97 5.18
N ARG A 13 -14.32 -3.08 5.13
CA ARG A 13 -14.00 -4.19 4.22
C ARG A 13 -14.08 -3.75 2.76
N LYS A 14 -15.11 -3.00 2.43
CA LYS A 14 -15.28 -2.50 1.07
C LYS A 14 -14.15 -1.55 0.68
N GLU A 15 -13.79 -0.63 1.56
CA GLU A 15 -12.67 0.28 1.35
C GLU A 15 -11.36 -0.49 1.17
N ALA A 16 -11.11 -1.51 1.98
CA ALA A 16 -9.92 -2.34 1.87
C ALA A 16 -9.87 -3.05 0.52
N GLU A 17 -10.98 -3.64 0.08
CA GLU A 17 -11.06 -4.32 -1.22
C GLU A 17 -10.79 -3.36 -2.38
N GLU A 18 -11.25 -2.12 -2.29
CA GLU A 18 -11.02 -1.10 -3.30
C GLU A 18 -9.58 -0.59 -3.29
N LYS A 19 -8.96 -0.49 -2.13
CA LYS A 19 -7.59 0.04 -2.00
C LYS A 19 -6.51 -0.97 -2.33
N LEU A 20 -6.73 -2.26 -2.07
CA LEU A 20 -5.72 -3.29 -2.31
C LEU A 20 -5.17 -3.29 -3.73
N PRO A 21 -6.02 -3.29 -4.79
CA PRO A 21 -5.49 -3.27 -6.15
C PRO A 21 -4.66 -2.03 -6.46
N VAL A 22 -5.07 -0.88 -5.93
CA VAL A 22 -4.35 0.39 -6.13
C VAL A 22 -2.99 0.36 -5.46
N ILE A 23 -2.93 -0.12 -4.21
CA ILE A 23 -1.67 -0.22 -3.47
C ILE A 23 -0.72 -1.19 -4.18
N ARG A 24 -1.20 -2.32 -4.65
CA ARG A 24 -0.40 -3.27 -5.40
C ARG A 24 0.16 -2.68 -6.69
N MET A 25 -0.64 -1.91 -7.42
CA MET A 25 -0.18 -1.18 -8.61
C MET A 25 0.92 -0.19 -8.27
N GLU A 26 0.75 0.55 -7.18
CA GLU A 26 1.75 1.52 -6.73
C GLU A 26 3.05 0.83 -6.32
N ILE A 27 2.97 -0.31 -5.64
CA ILE A 27 4.14 -1.10 -5.29
C ILE A 27 4.87 -1.56 -6.55
N ASP A 28 4.16 -2.10 -7.52
CA ASP A 28 4.76 -2.55 -8.78
C ASP A 28 5.46 -1.40 -9.51
N TYR A 29 4.81 -0.24 -9.56
CA TYR A 29 5.40 0.97 -10.15
C TYR A 29 6.69 1.38 -9.44
N GLU A 30 6.67 1.40 -8.10
CA GLU A 30 7.84 1.79 -7.32
C GLU A 30 8.98 0.77 -7.43
N LEU A 31 8.67 -0.51 -7.60
CA LEU A 31 9.70 -1.53 -7.84
C LEU A 31 10.41 -1.31 -9.17
N VAL A 32 9.69 -0.93 -10.22
CA VAL A 32 10.29 -0.58 -11.51
C VAL A 32 11.15 0.66 -11.38
N THR A 33 10.65 1.68 -10.67
CA THR A 33 11.39 2.91 -10.40
C THR A 33 12.68 2.63 -9.64
N LEU A 34 12.61 1.74 -8.64
CA LEU A 34 13.80 1.34 -7.88
C LEU A 34 14.83 0.64 -8.77
N GLN A 35 14.37 -0.25 -9.63
CA GLN A 35 15.27 -0.94 -10.56
C GLN A 35 16.00 0.05 -11.48
N ASP A 36 15.27 0.99 -12.04
CA ASP A 36 15.84 2.05 -12.88
C ASP A 36 16.86 2.89 -12.12
N ALA A 37 16.54 3.25 -10.89
CA ALA A 37 17.42 4.04 -10.03
C ALA A 37 18.70 3.27 -9.67
N LEU A 38 18.59 1.97 -9.42
CA LEU A 38 19.75 1.11 -9.16
C LEU A 38 20.66 1.00 -10.39
N GLN A 39 20.10 0.85 -11.57
CA GLN A 39 20.83 0.79 -12.82
C GLN A 39 21.57 2.10 -13.12
N ALA A 40 20.92 3.22 -12.79
CA ALA A 40 21.49 4.56 -12.99
C ALA A 40 22.42 5.00 -11.85
N ASN A 41 22.57 4.21 -10.79
CA ASN A 41 23.30 4.58 -9.59
C ASN A 41 22.83 5.91 -8.99
N ASP A 42 21.53 6.15 -9.03
CA ASP A 42 20.92 7.38 -8.50
C ASP A 42 20.61 7.18 -7.02
N SER A 43 21.57 7.53 -6.17
CA SER A 43 21.48 7.33 -4.72
C SER A 43 20.27 8.01 -4.10
N LEU A 44 19.95 9.23 -4.53
CA LEU A 44 18.82 9.97 -3.97
C LEU A 44 17.49 9.30 -4.33
N GLU A 45 17.33 8.90 -5.58
CA GLU A 45 16.11 8.24 -6.04
C GLU A 45 15.95 6.87 -5.39
N ILE A 46 17.04 6.14 -5.15
CA ILE A 46 17.02 4.87 -4.43
C ILE A 46 16.45 5.07 -3.04
N ILE A 47 16.93 6.08 -2.31
CA ILE A 47 16.45 6.38 -0.95
C ILE A 47 14.97 6.74 -0.96
N LYS A 48 14.56 7.63 -1.85
CA LYS A 48 13.16 8.08 -1.96
C LYS A 48 12.23 6.93 -2.30
N THR A 49 12.62 6.09 -3.23
CA THR A 49 11.81 4.96 -3.67
C THR A 49 11.66 3.93 -2.55
N LYS A 50 12.73 3.66 -1.81
CA LYS A 50 12.66 2.75 -0.65
C LYS A 50 11.72 3.28 0.43
N GLU A 51 11.72 4.60 0.68
CA GLU A 51 10.78 5.21 1.62
C GLU A 51 9.34 5.05 1.16
N ARG A 52 9.05 5.30 -0.11
CA ARG A 52 7.71 5.13 -0.66
C ARG A 52 7.24 3.68 -0.57
N LEU A 53 8.12 2.73 -0.89
CA LEU A 53 7.82 1.30 -0.75
C LEU A 53 7.54 0.92 0.70
N GLY A 54 8.31 1.48 1.65
CA GLY A 54 8.08 1.26 3.08
C GLY A 54 6.70 1.74 3.52
N GLN A 55 6.28 2.92 3.07
CA GLN A 55 4.95 3.45 3.38
C GLN A 55 3.83 2.61 2.76
N LEU A 56 4.01 2.18 1.52
CA LEU A 56 3.03 1.31 0.86
C LEU A 56 2.91 -0.04 1.56
N ARG A 57 4.02 -0.59 2.04
CA ARG A 57 4.02 -1.83 2.82
C ARG A 57 3.23 -1.67 4.11
N ILE A 58 3.41 -0.55 4.81
CA ILE A 58 2.66 -0.27 6.04
C ILE A 58 1.17 -0.20 5.74
N GLN A 59 0.78 0.51 4.68
CA GLN A 59 -0.62 0.60 4.27
C GLN A 59 -1.20 -0.78 3.95
N LEU A 60 -0.44 -1.60 3.23
CA LEU A 60 -0.87 -2.95 2.88
C LEU A 60 -1.10 -3.80 4.13
N LEU A 61 -0.17 -3.76 5.09
CA LEU A 61 -0.29 -4.50 6.34
C LEU A 61 -1.49 -4.04 7.17
N GLU A 62 -1.75 -2.74 7.22
CA GLU A 62 -2.92 -2.19 7.93
C GLU A 62 -4.22 -2.71 7.32
N ILE A 63 -4.32 -2.72 5.99
CA ILE A 63 -5.50 -3.22 5.31
C ILE A 63 -5.68 -4.72 5.54
N GLU A 64 -4.61 -5.50 5.44
CA GLU A 64 -4.65 -6.94 5.67
C GLU A 64 -5.06 -7.28 7.11
N ASN A 65 -4.61 -6.49 8.08
CA ASN A 65 -4.99 -6.68 9.48
C ASN A 65 -6.45 -6.35 9.74
N ASP A 66 -7.04 -5.43 8.97
CA ASP A 66 -8.44 -5.05 9.10
C ASP A 66 -9.39 -6.03 8.41
N GLU A 67 -8.88 -6.94 7.61
CA GLU A 67 -9.67 -7.93 6.86
C GLU A 67 -9.97 -9.20 7.65
N VAL A 68 -10.08 -9.12 8.91
CA VAL A 68 -10.37 -10.34 9.70
C VAL A 68 -11.85 -10.59 9.84
#